data_3c96cf78bfd839e87be5eed6ac851dbf
#
_entry.id   3c96cf78bfd839e87be5eed6ac851dbf
#
_cell.length_a   1.000
_cell.length_b   1.000
_cell.length_c   1.000
_cell.angle_alpha   90.00
_cell.angle_beta   90.00
_cell.angle_gamma   90.00
#
_symmetry.space_group_name_H-M   'P 1'
#
loop_
_entity.id
_entity.type
_entity.pdbx_description
1 polymer ?
#
loop_
_entity_poly.entity_id
_entity_poly.type
_entity_poly.pdbx_seq_one_letter_code
_entity_poly.pdbx_strand_id
1 'polypeptide(L)'
;MLALLGAGLLGVACGDDAPSVIKTTSVPRPPAWMTKSPQAPDGLYFSGMKDGASSLDDGKNAATDRARDEASKFVGVEVSSQHTDVQSSDLGAESQTINEAVKTRAQALIRSAEVVDVYWEKNSRIAGATTIDRFDVAVLIKLPRAEVEAERKRQADEAASTAAAMAARFRDGAAMEKQGNALSALVRYRDVTAQLKGIPHDTPTSDAQFAQAGALRQAAVDAGNRVQQRARRAVLVGAELPMGSLTAALSKKGFTAQLQQGGAEAGLQAARGQGLPYVIDVKANIQPGGAVFSQVAAMVALDVRALDSVSGAVVASVQRTAKGVGRTLEAAARAGAEEAAANAGADLAAALIAKEAAGP
;
A
#
# COMPACT_ATOMS: atom_id res chain seq x y z
N MET A 1 -33.59 103.44 -9.41
CA MET A 1 -33.94 102.59 -10.55
C MET A 1 -33.23 101.29 -10.37
N LEU A 2 -33.94 100.23 -10.53
CA LEU A 2 -33.65 98.78 -10.60
C LEU A 2 -33.51 98.05 -9.32
N ALA A 3 -34.53 97.23 -9.06
CA ALA A 3 -34.62 96.12 -8.16
C ALA A 3 -33.88 94.91 -8.71
N LEU A 4 -33.30 94.11 -7.87
CA LEU A 4 -32.93 92.74 -8.19
C LEU A 4 -33.31 91.83 -7.02
N LEU A 5 -34.27 90.94 -7.29
CA LEU A 5 -34.69 89.82 -6.49
C LEU A 5 -33.54 88.78 -6.37
N GLY A 6 -33.23 88.42 -5.17
CA GLY A 6 -32.36 87.25 -4.89
C GLY A 6 -33.19 86.07 -4.43
N ALA A 7 -33.26 85.01 -5.24
CA ALA A 7 -33.92 83.76 -4.93
C ALA A 7 -33.06 82.93 -3.91
N GLY A 8 -33.68 82.61 -2.76
CA GLY A 8 -33.09 81.73 -1.80
C GLY A 8 -33.16 80.29 -2.26
N LEU A 9 -32.01 79.65 -2.44
CA LEU A 9 -31.91 78.19 -2.54
C LEU A 9 -31.94 77.59 -1.15
N LEU A 10 -33.02 76.88 -0.83
CA LEU A 10 -33.10 75.94 0.27
C LEU A 10 -32.30 74.72 -0.10
N GLY A 11 -31.05 74.59 0.42
CA GLY A 11 -30.26 73.41 0.37
C GLY A 11 -30.86 72.36 1.31
N VAL A 12 -31.50 71.36 0.74
CA VAL A 12 -31.83 70.12 1.46
C VAL A 12 -30.52 69.41 1.69
N ALA A 13 -30.00 69.47 2.92
CA ALA A 13 -28.92 68.59 3.39
C ALA A 13 -29.47 67.17 3.49
N CYS A 14 -29.25 66.34 2.47
CA CYS A 14 -29.33 64.89 2.64
C CYS A 14 -28.24 64.48 3.60
N GLY A 15 -28.61 64.24 4.85
CA GLY A 15 -27.72 63.57 5.81
C GLY A 15 -27.43 62.17 5.27
N ASP A 16 -26.25 61.96 4.75
CA ASP A 16 -25.69 60.62 4.57
C ASP A 16 -25.51 60.00 5.98
N ASP A 17 -26.53 59.27 6.46
CA ASP A 17 -26.39 58.40 7.63
C ASP A 17 -25.42 57.24 7.27
N ALA A 18 -24.15 57.56 7.22
CA ALA A 18 -23.11 56.53 7.10
C ALA A 18 -23.29 55.57 8.26
N PRO A 19 -23.37 54.26 7.99
CA PRO A 19 -23.62 53.28 9.05
C PRO A 19 -22.51 53.38 10.12
N SER A 20 -22.90 53.68 11.35
CA SER A 20 -21.94 53.68 12.46
C SER A 20 -21.53 52.28 12.86
N VAL A 21 -20.23 52.04 12.93
CA VAL A 21 -19.67 50.77 13.39
C VAL A 21 -19.15 50.95 14.82
N ILE A 22 -19.74 50.23 15.77
CA ILE A 22 -19.26 50.16 17.15
C ILE A 22 -18.41 48.92 17.32
N LYS A 23 -17.16 49.11 17.71
CA LYS A 23 -16.21 48.02 17.96
C LYS A 23 -16.07 47.81 19.48
N THR A 24 -16.26 46.55 19.92
CA THR A 24 -16.02 46.11 21.29
C THR A 24 -15.05 44.94 21.26
N THR A 25 -14.10 44.90 22.19
CA THR A 25 -13.05 43.87 22.23
C THR A 25 -13.02 43.18 23.59
N SER A 26 -12.62 41.91 23.66
CA SER A 26 -12.48 41.16 24.91
C SER A 26 -11.40 41.75 25.83
N VAL A 27 -10.32 42.28 25.24
CA VAL A 27 -9.24 43.00 25.92
C VAL A 27 -8.83 44.21 25.10
N PRO A 28 -8.28 45.29 25.73
CA PRO A 28 -8.00 46.54 25.02
C PRO A 28 -7.01 46.46 23.88
N ARG A 29 -6.13 45.44 23.88
CA ARG A 29 -5.12 45.21 22.83
C ARG A 29 -5.12 43.74 22.45
N PRO A 30 -4.96 43.42 21.13
CA PRO A 30 -4.80 42.06 20.71
C PRO A 30 -3.63 41.37 21.41
N PRO A 31 -3.80 40.13 21.89
CA PRO A 31 -2.75 39.38 22.54
C PRO A 31 -1.56 39.12 21.60
N ALA A 32 -0.35 39.10 22.16
CA ALA A 32 0.89 38.89 21.37
C ALA A 32 0.92 37.55 20.63
N TRP A 33 0.22 36.54 21.16
CA TRP A 33 0.15 35.22 20.53
C TRP A 33 -0.59 35.20 19.17
N MET A 34 -1.38 36.21 18.86
CA MET A 34 -2.01 36.34 17.52
C MET A 34 -0.98 36.58 16.40
N THR A 35 0.16 37.16 16.73
CA THR A 35 1.25 37.43 15.76
C THR A 35 2.41 36.48 15.90
N LYS A 36 2.62 35.94 17.11
CA LYS A 36 3.74 35.02 17.39
C LYS A 36 3.33 33.99 18.42
N SER A 37 3.27 32.74 18.02
CA SER A 37 2.94 31.63 18.93
C SER A 37 3.90 31.60 20.13
N PRO A 38 3.39 31.35 21.35
CA PRO A 38 4.22 31.20 22.54
C PRO A 38 5.25 30.08 22.37
N GLN A 39 6.46 30.32 22.86
CA GLN A 39 7.54 29.34 22.93
C GLN A 39 7.72 28.93 24.39
N ALA A 40 6.98 27.93 24.83
CA ALA A 40 7.10 27.42 26.20
C ALA A 40 7.51 25.94 26.20
N PRO A 41 8.28 25.49 27.20
CA PRO A 41 8.82 24.13 27.25
C PRO A 41 7.73 23.06 27.50
N ASP A 42 6.59 23.47 28.07
CA ASP A 42 5.52 22.60 28.55
C ASP A 42 4.49 22.22 27.48
N GLY A 43 4.51 22.88 26.30
CA GLY A 43 3.53 22.63 25.27
C GLY A 43 3.87 23.19 23.91
N LEU A 44 3.11 22.71 22.93
CA LEU A 44 3.05 23.26 21.58
C LEU A 44 1.79 24.12 21.49
N TYR A 45 1.90 25.33 20.96
CA TYR A 45 0.82 26.29 20.89
C TYR A 45 0.42 26.54 19.45
N PHE A 46 -0.89 26.48 19.17
CA PHE A 46 -1.44 26.72 17.85
C PHE A 46 -2.59 27.72 17.95
N SER A 47 -2.70 28.61 16.98
CA SER A 47 -3.78 29.59 16.95
C SER A 47 -4.68 29.35 15.74
N GLY A 48 -5.97 29.61 15.92
CA GLY A 48 -6.96 29.63 14.85
C GLY A 48 -7.76 30.91 14.92
N MET A 49 -8.22 31.40 13.77
CA MET A 49 -9.00 32.63 13.67
C MET A 49 -10.25 32.39 12.84
N LYS A 50 -11.35 33.06 13.22
CA LYS A 50 -12.61 33.09 12.47
C LYS A 50 -13.12 34.52 12.41
N ASP A 51 -13.22 35.08 11.21
CA ASP A 51 -13.74 36.41 10.97
C ASP A 51 -15.22 36.37 10.62
N GLY A 52 -15.96 37.41 11.05
CA GLY A 52 -17.33 37.65 10.67
C GLY A 52 -18.36 36.62 11.15
N ALA A 53 -18.11 35.92 12.25
CA ALA A 53 -19.05 34.94 12.80
C ALA A 53 -20.36 35.63 13.24
N SER A 54 -21.48 34.90 13.16
CA SER A 54 -22.80 35.37 13.53
C SER A 54 -23.02 35.47 15.06
N SER A 55 -22.27 34.63 15.78
CA SER A 55 -22.24 34.64 17.24
C SER A 55 -20.84 34.42 17.77
N LEU A 56 -20.60 34.75 19.02
CA LEU A 56 -19.32 34.49 19.69
C LEU A 56 -19.02 32.99 19.79
N ASP A 57 -20.03 32.18 20.07
CA ASP A 57 -19.86 30.73 20.22
C ASP A 57 -19.55 30.04 18.89
N ASP A 58 -20.23 30.43 17.80
CA ASP A 58 -19.89 29.95 16.46
C ASP A 58 -18.45 30.34 16.08
N GLY A 59 -18.07 31.58 16.39
CA GLY A 59 -16.70 32.08 16.19
C GLY A 59 -15.66 31.29 16.94
N LYS A 60 -15.90 31.01 18.26
CA LYS A 60 -15.02 30.21 19.11
C LYS A 60 -14.86 28.79 18.57
N ASN A 61 -15.97 28.13 18.24
CA ASN A 61 -15.94 26.75 17.73
C ASN A 61 -15.14 26.68 16.43
N ALA A 62 -15.45 27.56 15.46
CA ALA A 62 -14.75 27.57 14.18
C ALA A 62 -13.26 27.94 14.30
N ALA A 63 -12.90 28.87 15.20
CA ALA A 63 -11.51 29.23 15.46
C ALA A 63 -10.76 28.07 16.16
N THR A 64 -11.42 27.37 17.11
CA THR A 64 -10.85 26.19 17.77
C THR A 64 -10.59 25.06 16.76
N ASP A 65 -11.52 24.80 15.86
CA ASP A 65 -11.34 23.77 14.82
C ASP A 65 -10.16 24.10 13.91
N ARG A 66 -10.00 25.37 13.50
CA ARG A 66 -8.84 25.82 12.72
C ARG A 66 -7.53 25.68 13.48
N ALA A 67 -7.50 26.00 14.79
CA ALA A 67 -6.31 25.79 15.61
C ALA A 67 -5.94 24.30 15.72
N ARG A 68 -6.94 23.42 15.84
CA ARG A 68 -6.78 21.96 15.83
C ARG A 68 -6.30 21.45 14.49
N ASP A 69 -6.78 22.00 13.38
CA ASP A 69 -6.31 21.64 12.04
C ASP A 69 -4.83 21.98 11.85
N GLU A 70 -4.39 23.16 12.34
CA GLU A 70 -2.98 23.53 12.30
C GLU A 70 -2.12 22.62 13.18
N ALA A 71 -2.59 22.29 14.38
CA ALA A 71 -1.95 21.31 15.26
C ALA A 71 -1.85 19.93 14.58
N SER A 72 -2.91 19.51 13.86
CA SER A 72 -2.96 18.24 13.13
C SER A 72 -1.92 18.16 12.02
N LYS A 73 -1.80 19.22 11.24
CA LYS A 73 -0.79 19.32 10.18
C LYS A 73 0.62 19.21 10.77
N PHE A 74 0.88 19.95 11.85
CA PHE A 74 2.19 19.93 12.51
C PHE A 74 2.53 18.53 13.06
N VAL A 75 1.63 17.93 13.85
CA VAL A 75 1.82 16.60 14.43
C VAL A 75 1.91 15.55 13.32
N GLY A 76 1.07 15.64 12.28
CA GLY A 76 1.12 14.75 11.12
C GLY A 76 2.46 14.81 10.39
N VAL A 77 3.03 15.99 10.16
CA VAL A 77 4.36 16.14 9.55
C VAL A 77 5.46 15.62 10.47
N GLU A 78 5.40 15.91 11.75
CA GLU A 78 6.40 15.48 12.73
C GLU A 78 6.40 13.96 12.94
N VAL A 79 5.22 13.33 12.89
CA VAL A 79 5.05 11.89 12.98
C VAL A 79 5.42 11.20 11.65
N SER A 80 5.08 11.80 10.50
CA SER A 80 5.39 11.22 9.18
C SER A 80 6.83 11.45 8.74
N SER A 81 7.53 12.48 9.21
CA SER A 81 8.93 12.73 8.84
C SER A 81 9.88 11.60 9.24
N GLN A 82 9.53 10.81 10.25
CA GLN A 82 10.22 9.58 10.60
C GLN A 82 9.96 8.41 9.63
N HIS A 83 9.00 8.55 8.71
CA HIS A 83 8.59 7.51 7.74
C HIS A 83 9.02 7.82 6.31
N THR A 84 9.65 8.97 6.04
CA THR A 84 9.83 9.51 4.68
C THR A 84 11.04 8.94 3.90
N ASP A 85 11.84 8.06 4.48
CA ASP A 85 12.94 7.39 3.75
C ASP A 85 12.49 6.20 2.88
N VAL A 86 11.18 5.98 2.75
CA VAL A 86 10.63 4.98 1.84
C VAL A 86 10.48 5.61 0.46
N GLN A 87 11.43 5.33 -0.42
CA GLN A 87 11.37 5.72 -1.84
C GLN A 87 10.03 5.32 -2.47
N SER A 88 9.35 6.31 -3.00
CA SER A 88 7.94 6.37 -3.39
C SER A 88 7.62 5.72 -4.75
N SER A 89 8.15 4.58 -5.11
CA SER A 89 7.91 4.02 -6.45
C SER A 89 6.73 3.04 -6.59
N ASP A 90 6.11 2.59 -5.49
CA ASP A 90 5.01 1.59 -5.56
C ASP A 90 3.85 1.84 -4.57
N LEU A 91 3.49 3.11 -4.35
CA LEU A 91 2.48 3.49 -3.35
C LEU A 91 1.06 3.52 -3.95
N GLY A 92 0.42 2.36 -4.09
CA GLY A 92 -1.02 2.21 -4.31
C GLY A 92 -1.84 2.27 -3.00
N ALA A 93 -2.92 1.51 -2.90
CA ALA A 93 -3.92 1.51 -1.82
C ALA A 93 -3.38 1.35 -0.38
N GLU A 94 -2.23 0.69 -0.17
CA GLU A 94 -1.66 0.46 1.17
C GLU A 94 -1.09 1.72 1.82
N SER A 95 -0.58 2.67 1.02
CA SER A 95 -0.14 3.99 1.52
C SER A 95 -1.30 4.80 2.10
N GLN A 96 -2.50 4.65 1.56
CA GLN A 96 -3.69 5.32 2.08
C GLN A 96 -4.05 4.83 3.47
N THR A 97 -3.99 3.52 3.73
CA THR A 97 -4.34 2.92 5.03
C THR A 97 -3.39 3.37 6.15
N ILE A 98 -2.08 3.45 5.87
CA ILE A 98 -1.09 3.93 6.84
C ILE A 98 -1.32 5.42 7.12
N ASN A 99 -1.54 6.24 6.10
CA ASN A 99 -1.82 7.65 6.25
C ASN A 99 -3.13 7.91 7.03
N GLU A 100 -4.15 7.09 6.82
CA GLU A 100 -5.41 7.17 7.58
C GLU A 100 -5.22 6.81 9.06
N ALA A 101 -4.45 5.79 9.38
CA ALA A 101 -4.14 5.41 10.75
C ALA A 101 -3.35 6.51 11.47
N VAL A 102 -2.33 7.08 10.83
CA VAL A 102 -1.55 8.22 11.36
C VAL A 102 -2.45 9.44 11.56
N LYS A 103 -3.30 9.75 10.60
CA LYS A 103 -4.26 10.86 10.69
C LYS A 103 -5.26 10.68 11.83
N THR A 104 -5.80 9.48 12.01
CA THR A 104 -6.76 9.16 13.08
C THR A 104 -6.10 9.32 14.46
N ARG A 105 -4.86 8.87 14.62
CA ARG A 105 -4.10 9.00 15.87
C ARG A 105 -3.73 10.46 16.16
N ALA A 106 -3.28 11.21 15.16
CA ALA A 106 -3.04 12.64 15.29
C ALA A 106 -4.31 13.39 15.70
N GLN A 107 -5.46 13.04 15.13
CA GLN A 107 -6.75 13.61 15.52
C GLN A 107 -7.14 13.27 16.97
N ALA A 108 -6.86 12.04 17.43
CA ALA A 108 -7.13 11.66 18.83
C ALA A 108 -6.25 12.47 19.80
N LEU A 109 -4.97 12.64 19.51
CA LEU A 109 -4.05 13.46 20.29
C LEU A 109 -4.50 14.94 20.34
N ILE A 110 -4.98 15.47 19.21
CA ILE A 110 -5.41 16.87 19.11
C ILE A 110 -6.73 17.12 19.86
N ARG A 111 -7.57 16.10 20.08
CA ARG A 111 -8.76 16.24 20.91
C ARG A 111 -8.42 16.54 22.37
N SER A 112 -7.22 16.18 22.84
CA SER A 112 -6.75 16.53 24.19
C SER A 112 -6.20 17.94 24.28
N ALA A 113 -6.05 18.67 23.16
CA ALA A 113 -5.57 20.05 23.18
C ALA A 113 -6.54 20.97 23.89
N GLU A 114 -6.04 21.71 24.88
CA GLU A 114 -6.79 22.63 25.71
C GLU A 114 -6.84 24.03 25.11
N VAL A 115 -8.00 24.68 25.16
CA VAL A 115 -8.12 26.12 24.87
C VAL A 115 -7.55 26.89 26.05
N VAL A 116 -6.45 27.62 25.81
CA VAL A 116 -5.75 28.38 26.86
C VAL A 116 -6.06 29.87 26.84
N ASP A 117 -6.44 30.41 25.67
CA ASP A 117 -6.86 31.82 25.57
C ASP A 117 -7.82 32.04 24.40
N VAL A 118 -8.68 33.05 24.53
CA VAL A 118 -9.64 33.45 23.51
C VAL A 118 -9.65 34.97 23.42
N TYR A 119 -9.40 35.49 22.25
CA TYR A 119 -9.57 36.88 21.89
C TYR A 119 -10.73 37.04 20.94
N TRP A 120 -11.56 38.09 21.15
CA TRP A 120 -12.62 38.41 20.23
C TRP A 120 -12.80 39.92 20.05
N GLU A 121 -13.25 40.32 18.86
CA GLU A 121 -13.72 41.63 18.49
C GLU A 121 -15.16 41.52 18.01
N LYS A 122 -16.05 42.37 18.57
CA LYS A 122 -17.43 42.48 18.11
C LYS A 122 -17.57 43.78 17.30
N ASN A 123 -17.98 43.66 16.07
CA ASN A 123 -18.27 44.76 15.16
C ASN A 123 -19.80 44.87 15.01
N SER A 124 -20.41 45.86 15.67
CA SER A 124 -21.84 46.13 15.61
C SER A 124 -22.09 47.23 14.57
N ARG A 125 -22.74 46.89 13.45
CA ARG A 125 -23.13 47.83 12.41
C ARG A 125 -24.58 48.24 12.61
N ILE A 126 -24.81 49.54 12.84
CA ILE A 126 -26.13 50.11 12.99
C ILE A 126 -26.57 50.69 11.68
N ALA A 127 -27.68 50.19 11.12
CA ALA A 127 -28.31 50.68 9.90
C ALA A 127 -29.81 50.95 10.17
N GLY A 128 -30.13 52.19 10.44
CA GLY A 128 -31.48 52.58 10.90
C GLY A 128 -31.87 51.92 12.22
N ALA A 129 -32.99 51.19 12.25
CA ALA A 129 -33.45 50.44 13.43
C ALA A 129 -32.83 49.06 13.58
N THR A 130 -31.96 48.62 12.66
CA THR A 130 -31.38 47.26 12.71
C THR A 130 -29.91 47.31 13.13
N THR A 131 -29.55 46.47 14.10
CA THR A 131 -28.15 46.23 14.49
C THR A 131 -27.72 44.85 14.04
N ILE A 132 -26.63 44.80 13.28
CA ILE A 132 -26.02 43.54 12.83
C ILE A 132 -24.68 43.40 13.56
N ASP A 133 -24.58 42.37 14.38
CA ASP A 133 -23.35 41.99 15.10
C ASP A 133 -22.54 40.99 14.29
N ARG A 134 -21.22 41.18 14.24
CA ARG A 134 -20.24 40.27 13.68
C ARG A 134 -19.09 40.11 14.66
N PHE A 135 -18.61 38.88 14.81
CA PHE A 135 -17.54 38.55 15.72
C PHE A 135 -16.32 38.07 14.94
N ASP A 136 -15.18 38.69 15.19
CA ASP A 136 -13.88 38.20 14.78
C ASP A 136 -13.24 37.55 15.99
N VAL A 137 -12.99 36.24 15.93
CA VAL A 137 -12.58 35.44 17.10
C VAL A 137 -11.25 34.74 16.79
N ALA A 138 -10.31 34.85 17.70
CA ALA A 138 -9.06 34.10 17.72
C ALA A 138 -8.98 33.21 18.96
N VAL A 139 -8.51 32.00 18.78
CA VAL A 139 -8.35 31.00 19.84
C VAL A 139 -6.92 30.51 19.85
N LEU A 140 -6.33 30.40 21.03
CA LEU A 140 -5.05 29.74 21.28
C LEU A 140 -5.31 28.40 21.98
N ILE A 141 -4.81 27.31 21.37
CA ILE A 141 -4.82 25.98 22.00
C ILE A 141 -3.39 25.59 22.40
N LYS A 142 -3.30 24.75 23.43
CA LYS A 142 -2.06 24.14 23.91
C LYS A 142 -2.17 22.63 23.79
N LEU A 143 -1.20 22.02 23.17
CA LEU A 143 -0.99 20.58 23.14
C LEU A 143 0.17 20.26 24.09
N PRO A 144 -0.05 19.52 25.19
CA PRO A 144 1.01 19.19 26.15
C PRO A 144 2.14 18.41 25.46
N ARG A 145 3.38 18.87 25.62
CA ARG A 145 4.56 18.23 25.02
C ARG A 145 4.69 16.77 25.47
N ALA A 146 4.41 16.50 26.75
CA ALA A 146 4.47 15.16 27.31
C ALA A 146 3.56 14.15 26.58
N GLU A 147 2.39 14.59 26.12
CA GLU A 147 1.47 13.71 25.35
C GLU A 147 2.01 13.41 23.96
N VAL A 148 2.63 14.39 23.30
CA VAL A 148 3.28 14.19 21.99
C VAL A 148 4.45 13.21 22.13
N GLU A 149 5.27 13.36 23.16
CA GLU A 149 6.41 12.49 23.45
C GLU A 149 5.96 11.06 23.82
N ALA A 150 4.90 10.93 24.63
CA ALA A 150 4.31 9.65 24.98
C ALA A 150 3.78 8.91 23.74
N GLU A 151 3.12 9.63 22.83
CA GLU A 151 2.63 9.05 21.57
C GLU A 151 3.77 8.62 20.65
N ARG A 152 4.82 9.44 20.53
CA ARG A 152 6.04 9.06 19.78
C ARG A 152 6.69 7.80 20.34
N LYS A 153 6.82 7.73 21.66
CA LYS A 153 7.37 6.56 22.33
C LYS A 153 6.53 5.32 22.06
N ARG A 154 5.21 5.43 22.17
CA ARG A 154 4.27 4.33 21.89
C ARG A 154 4.43 3.83 20.45
N GLN A 155 4.53 4.73 19.46
CA GLN A 155 4.73 4.36 18.06
C GLN A 155 6.08 3.69 17.82
N ALA A 156 7.14 4.19 18.45
CA ALA A 156 8.46 3.56 18.38
C ALA A 156 8.45 2.15 19.00
N ASP A 157 7.79 1.97 20.15
CA ASP A 157 7.65 0.67 20.81
C ASP A 157 6.81 -0.32 19.96
N GLU A 158 5.72 0.14 19.34
CA GLU A 158 4.91 -0.66 18.41
C GLU A 158 5.71 -1.06 17.16
N ALA A 159 6.47 -0.14 16.57
CA ALA A 159 7.33 -0.41 15.43
C ALA A 159 8.42 -1.44 15.79
N ALA A 160 9.08 -1.27 16.92
CA ALA A 160 10.10 -2.22 17.41
C ALA A 160 9.50 -3.62 17.69
N SER A 161 8.32 -3.69 18.29
CA SER A 161 7.61 -4.95 18.53
C SER A 161 7.27 -5.65 17.21
N THR A 162 6.76 -4.90 16.23
CA THR A 162 6.47 -5.44 14.89
C THR A 162 7.75 -5.94 14.22
N ALA A 163 8.83 -5.15 14.26
CA ALA A 163 10.11 -5.54 13.68
C ALA A 163 10.69 -6.82 14.33
N ALA A 164 10.57 -6.97 15.64
CA ALA A 164 10.98 -8.17 16.35
C ALA A 164 10.15 -9.41 15.96
N ALA A 165 8.82 -9.26 15.83
CA ALA A 165 7.95 -10.32 15.36
C ALA A 165 8.30 -10.75 13.93
N MET A 166 8.63 -9.78 13.06
CA MET A 166 9.04 -10.05 11.69
C MET A 166 10.42 -10.75 11.61
N ALA A 167 11.35 -10.46 12.52
CA ALA A 167 12.60 -11.18 12.60
C ALA A 167 12.39 -12.67 12.95
N ALA A 168 11.48 -12.97 13.89
CA ALA A 168 11.10 -14.34 14.17
C ALA A 168 10.48 -15.03 12.94
N ARG A 169 9.56 -14.35 12.24
CA ARG A 169 8.92 -14.86 11.03
C ARG A 169 9.90 -15.10 9.87
N PHE A 170 10.92 -14.26 9.74
CA PHE A 170 12.02 -14.50 8.81
C PHE A 170 12.78 -15.78 9.10
N ARG A 171 13.10 -16.05 10.40
CA ARG A 171 13.75 -17.29 10.82
C ARG A 171 12.90 -18.53 10.53
N ASP A 172 11.58 -18.44 10.73
CA ASP A 172 10.66 -19.51 10.35
C ASP A 172 10.72 -19.79 8.84
N GLY A 173 10.72 -18.71 8.02
CA GLY A 173 10.91 -18.83 6.58
C GLY A 173 12.22 -19.51 6.21
N ALA A 174 13.32 -19.16 6.88
CA ALA A 174 14.63 -19.79 6.65
C ALA A 174 14.66 -21.26 7.08
N ALA A 175 13.94 -21.63 8.13
CA ALA A 175 13.79 -23.03 8.53
C ALA A 175 12.99 -23.84 7.48
N MET A 176 11.89 -23.28 6.96
CA MET A 176 11.11 -23.89 5.89
C MET A 176 11.93 -24.05 4.59
N GLU A 177 12.76 -23.04 4.23
CA GLU A 177 13.66 -23.13 3.09
C GLU A 177 14.65 -24.30 3.22
N LYS A 178 15.23 -24.48 4.42
CA LYS A 178 16.14 -25.60 4.71
C LYS A 178 15.45 -26.96 4.61
N GLN A 179 14.16 -27.03 4.94
CA GLN A 179 13.34 -28.25 4.83
C GLN A 179 12.88 -28.53 3.38
N GLY A 180 13.21 -27.67 2.42
CA GLY A 180 12.77 -27.81 1.03
C GLY A 180 11.39 -27.22 0.73
N ASN A 181 10.70 -26.65 1.74
CA ASN A 181 9.37 -26.05 1.60
C ASN A 181 9.45 -24.62 1.00
N ALA A 182 9.89 -24.54 -0.25
CA ALA A 182 10.19 -23.26 -0.91
C ALA A 182 8.99 -22.32 -0.97
N LEU A 183 7.78 -22.82 -1.28
CA LEU A 183 6.58 -21.99 -1.35
C LEU A 183 6.21 -21.38 0.00
N SER A 184 6.21 -22.20 1.06
CA SER A 184 5.92 -21.71 2.41
C SER A 184 6.96 -20.70 2.88
N ALA A 185 8.24 -20.91 2.57
CA ALA A 185 9.31 -19.95 2.84
C ALA A 185 9.09 -18.62 2.09
N LEU A 186 8.72 -18.69 0.80
CA LEU A 186 8.45 -17.50 -0.01
C LEU A 186 7.32 -16.66 0.57
N VAL A 187 6.22 -17.28 1.01
CA VAL A 187 5.11 -16.60 1.68
C VAL A 187 5.59 -15.88 2.94
N ARG A 188 6.42 -16.54 3.77
CA ARG A 188 6.98 -15.91 5.00
C ARG A 188 7.84 -14.69 4.67
N TYR A 189 8.72 -14.78 3.67
CA TYR A 189 9.57 -13.64 3.28
C TYR A 189 8.77 -12.47 2.69
N ARG A 190 7.75 -12.76 1.87
CA ARG A 190 6.84 -11.72 1.35
C ARG A 190 6.06 -11.03 2.46
N ASP A 191 5.58 -11.79 3.44
CA ASP A 191 4.86 -11.24 4.57
C ASP A 191 5.77 -10.34 5.44
N VAL A 192 7.01 -10.75 5.71
CA VAL A 192 8.02 -9.91 6.38
C VAL A 192 8.24 -8.61 5.62
N THR A 193 8.40 -8.68 4.29
CA THR A 193 8.61 -7.50 3.46
C THR A 193 7.41 -6.56 3.49
N ALA A 194 6.19 -7.10 3.41
CA ALA A 194 4.95 -6.33 3.43
C ALA A 194 4.74 -5.63 4.79
N GLN A 195 4.90 -6.35 5.90
CA GLN A 195 4.70 -5.81 7.24
C GLN A 195 5.76 -4.77 7.63
N LEU A 196 6.99 -4.88 7.11
CA LEU A 196 8.05 -3.92 7.37
C LEU A 196 8.02 -2.70 6.42
N LYS A 197 7.12 -2.64 5.45
CA LYS A 197 7.07 -1.55 4.48
C LYS A 197 6.82 -0.18 5.12
N GLY A 198 6.00 -0.13 6.19
CA GLY A 198 5.69 1.08 6.94
C GLY A 198 6.55 1.31 8.18
N ILE A 199 7.55 0.49 8.44
CA ILE A 199 8.42 0.60 9.62
C ILE A 199 9.69 1.36 9.22
N PRO A 200 10.13 2.38 10.01
CA PRO A 200 11.37 3.10 9.79
C PRO A 200 12.58 2.14 9.71
N HIS A 201 13.52 2.45 8.82
CA HIS A 201 14.68 1.59 8.54
C HIS A 201 15.57 1.34 9.76
N ASP A 202 15.72 2.34 10.61
CA ASP A 202 16.55 2.35 11.82
C ASP A 202 15.84 1.73 13.04
N THR A 203 14.57 1.32 12.90
CA THR A 203 13.83 0.67 13.99
C THR A 203 14.57 -0.59 14.47
N PRO A 204 14.87 -0.71 15.77
CA PRO A 204 15.56 -1.87 16.31
C PRO A 204 14.67 -3.13 16.26
N THR A 205 15.25 -4.26 15.91
CA THR A 205 14.52 -5.56 15.86
C THR A 205 14.70 -6.41 17.11
N SER A 206 15.64 -6.07 17.94
CA SER A 206 16.09 -6.92 19.08
C SER A 206 16.60 -8.31 18.65
N ASP A 207 16.95 -8.49 17.37
CA ASP A 207 17.44 -9.74 16.80
C ASP A 207 18.97 -9.68 16.61
N ALA A 208 19.67 -10.77 16.97
CA ALA A 208 21.14 -10.79 16.88
C ALA A 208 21.66 -10.76 15.43
N GLN A 209 20.87 -11.24 14.47
CA GLN A 209 21.24 -11.26 13.05
C GLN A 209 20.92 -9.94 12.35
N PHE A 210 19.85 -9.28 12.75
CA PHE A 210 19.36 -8.06 12.14
C PHE A 210 19.16 -6.98 13.19
N ALA A 211 20.10 -6.08 13.34
CA ALA A 211 19.99 -4.99 14.33
C ALA A 211 18.83 -4.03 14.02
N GLN A 212 18.45 -3.86 12.76
CA GLN A 212 17.49 -2.87 12.27
C GLN A 212 16.50 -3.46 11.27
N ALA A 213 15.29 -2.91 11.24
CA ALA A 213 14.21 -3.31 10.34
C ALA A 213 14.57 -3.19 8.86
N GLY A 214 15.35 -2.18 8.48
CA GLY A 214 15.83 -2.01 7.12
C GLY A 214 16.70 -3.16 6.63
N ALA A 215 17.64 -3.62 7.45
CA ALA A 215 18.49 -4.76 7.15
C ALA A 215 17.67 -6.07 7.04
N LEU A 216 16.71 -6.26 7.95
CA LEU A 216 15.80 -7.40 7.92
C LEU A 216 14.92 -7.40 6.65
N ARG A 217 14.39 -6.23 6.27
CA ARG A 217 13.57 -6.09 5.05
C ARG A 217 14.37 -6.43 3.80
N GLN A 218 15.60 -5.91 3.68
CA GLN A 218 16.47 -6.22 2.54
C GLN A 218 16.78 -7.72 2.49
N ALA A 219 17.12 -8.33 3.61
CA ALA A 219 17.37 -9.77 3.70
C ALA A 219 16.15 -10.60 3.29
N ALA A 220 14.92 -10.15 3.66
CA ALA A 220 13.69 -10.82 3.27
C ALA A 220 13.41 -10.71 1.75
N VAL A 221 13.68 -9.56 1.15
CA VAL A 221 13.60 -9.37 -0.32
C VAL A 221 14.60 -10.29 -1.02
N ASP A 222 15.85 -10.32 -0.59
CA ASP A 222 16.90 -11.14 -1.21
C ASP A 222 16.60 -12.65 -1.06
N ALA A 223 16.16 -13.06 0.12
CA ALA A 223 15.73 -14.43 0.37
C ALA A 223 14.50 -14.81 -0.47
N GLY A 224 13.51 -13.92 -0.55
CA GLY A 224 12.32 -14.11 -1.37
C GLY A 224 12.66 -14.29 -2.84
N ASN A 225 13.51 -13.42 -3.40
CA ASN A 225 13.97 -13.51 -4.78
C ASN A 225 14.73 -14.81 -5.05
N ARG A 226 15.64 -15.20 -4.16
CA ARG A 226 16.41 -16.44 -4.27
C ARG A 226 15.50 -17.68 -4.23
N VAL A 227 14.55 -17.72 -3.31
CA VAL A 227 13.58 -18.81 -3.16
C VAL A 227 12.63 -18.85 -4.34
N GLN A 228 12.16 -17.71 -4.85
CA GLN A 228 11.29 -17.63 -6.02
C GLN A 228 11.98 -18.17 -7.27
N GLN A 229 13.25 -17.84 -7.48
CA GLN A 229 14.02 -18.40 -8.58
C GLN A 229 14.14 -19.93 -8.47
N ARG A 230 14.32 -20.47 -7.24
CA ARG A 230 14.33 -21.91 -6.99
C ARG A 230 12.94 -22.53 -7.15
N ALA A 231 11.89 -21.88 -6.66
CA ALA A 231 10.50 -22.34 -6.77
C ALA A 231 10.02 -22.46 -8.23
N ARG A 232 10.63 -21.74 -9.15
CA ARG A 232 10.33 -21.81 -10.59
C ARG A 232 11.21 -22.81 -11.35
N ARG A 233 11.90 -23.70 -10.65
CA ARG A 233 12.64 -24.80 -11.26
C ARG A 233 11.90 -26.11 -11.04
N ALA A 234 11.86 -26.94 -12.09
CA ALA A 234 11.16 -28.22 -12.06
C ALA A 234 11.96 -29.30 -12.79
N VAL A 235 11.72 -30.55 -12.44
CA VAL A 235 12.13 -31.71 -13.23
C VAL A 235 10.97 -32.05 -14.16
N LEU A 236 11.26 -32.24 -15.46
CA LEU A 236 10.28 -32.62 -16.49
C LEU A 236 10.51 -34.08 -16.86
N VAL A 237 9.50 -34.90 -16.71
CA VAL A 237 9.53 -36.33 -17.02
C VAL A 237 8.34 -36.74 -17.88
N GLY A 238 8.44 -37.87 -18.61
CA GLY A 238 7.32 -38.45 -19.36
C GLY A 238 7.63 -38.71 -20.83
N ALA A 239 6.62 -38.55 -21.69
CA ALA A 239 6.69 -38.91 -23.11
C ALA A 239 7.81 -38.18 -23.86
N GLU A 240 8.45 -38.87 -24.79
CA GLU A 240 9.54 -38.32 -25.64
C GLU A 240 9.08 -37.15 -26.55
N LEU A 241 7.81 -37.09 -26.84
CA LEU A 241 7.16 -36.00 -27.62
C LEU A 241 6.55 -34.98 -26.65
N PRO A 242 6.59 -33.86 -26.90
CA PRO A 242 6.89 -32.53 -27.27
C PRO A 242 7.60 -31.72 -26.17
N MET A 243 8.56 -32.29 -25.51
CA MET A 243 9.27 -31.70 -24.38
C MET A 243 9.86 -30.32 -24.69
N GLY A 244 10.31 -30.09 -25.92
CA GLY A 244 10.86 -28.80 -26.34
C GLY A 244 9.84 -27.64 -26.29
N SER A 245 8.64 -27.87 -26.84
CA SER A 245 7.58 -26.86 -26.87
C SER A 245 7.02 -26.56 -25.47
N LEU A 246 6.89 -27.60 -24.63
CA LEU A 246 6.50 -27.47 -23.25
C LEU A 246 7.54 -26.66 -22.44
N THR A 247 8.82 -27.03 -22.58
CA THR A 247 9.93 -26.31 -21.92
C THR A 247 9.99 -24.85 -22.36
N ALA A 248 9.82 -24.58 -23.66
CA ALA A 248 9.79 -23.21 -24.19
C ALA A 248 8.60 -22.39 -23.63
N ALA A 249 7.41 -22.99 -23.52
CA ALA A 249 6.24 -22.33 -22.96
C ALA A 249 6.40 -22.04 -21.48
N LEU A 250 6.93 -22.97 -20.69
CA LEU A 250 7.27 -22.78 -19.28
C LEU A 250 8.32 -21.67 -19.11
N SER A 251 9.36 -21.68 -19.95
CA SER A 251 10.45 -20.71 -19.91
C SER A 251 9.98 -19.27 -20.19
N LYS A 252 9.04 -19.07 -21.12
CA LYS A 252 8.39 -17.76 -21.36
C LYS A 252 7.69 -17.20 -20.13
N LYS A 253 7.31 -18.05 -19.17
CA LYS A 253 6.68 -17.67 -17.90
C LYS A 253 7.67 -17.69 -16.72
N GLY A 254 8.96 -17.81 -17.00
CA GLY A 254 10.04 -17.76 -16.01
C GLY A 254 10.29 -19.08 -15.26
N PHE A 255 9.74 -20.21 -15.72
CA PHE A 255 10.07 -21.53 -15.20
C PHE A 255 11.25 -22.14 -15.96
N THR A 256 12.12 -22.82 -15.21
CA THR A 256 13.22 -23.62 -15.79
C THR A 256 12.96 -25.09 -15.53
N ALA A 257 12.77 -25.88 -16.58
CA ALA A 257 12.55 -27.32 -16.50
C ALA A 257 13.79 -28.09 -16.96
N GLN A 258 14.21 -29.07 -16.15
CA GLN A 258 15.29 -30.00 -16.48
C GLN A 258 14.68 -31.33 -16.92
N LEU A 259 15.04 -31.78 -18.10
CA LEU A 259 14.59 -33.08 -18.63
C LEU A 259 15.26 -34.22 -17.85
N GLN A 260 14.46 -35.16 -17.37
CA GLN A 260 14.90 -36.38 -16.72
C GLN A 260 14.26 -37.59 -17.40
N GLN A 261 15.06 -38.59 -17.73
CA GLN A 261 14.54 -39.87 -18.24
C GLN A 261 13.85 -40.66 -17.13
N GLY A 262 12.76 -41.31 -17.46
CA GLY A 262 11.97 -42.11 -16.55
C GLY A 262 10.58 -41.55 -16.26
N GLY A 263 9.84 -42.20 -15.40
CA GLY A 263 8.49 -41.78 -15.00
C GLY A 263 8.49 -40.83 -13.79
N ALA A 264 7.29 -40.52 -13.28
CA ALA A 264 7.07 -39.59 -12.17
C ALA A 264 7.91 -39.94 -10.92
N GLU A 265 8.08 -41.22 -10.59
CA GLU A 265 8.89 -41.67 -9.43
C GLU A 265 10.37 -41.26 -9.54
N ALA A 266 10.97 -41.50 -10.70
CA ALA A 266 12.37 -41.11 -10.98
C ALA A 266 12.50 -39.59 -10.94
N GLY A 267 11.50 -38.86 -11.47
CA GLY A 267 11.43 -37.40 -11.37
C GLY A 267 11.37 -36.89 -9.93
N LEU A 268 10.56 -37.53 -9.08
CA LEU A 268 10.44 -37.17 -7.66
C LEU A 268 11.77 -37.39 -6.92
N GLN A 269 12.46 -38.50 -7.17
CA GLN A 269 13.78 -38.75 -6.59
C GLN A 269 14.81 -37.70 -7.03
N ALA A 270 14.85 -37.39 -8.35
CA ALA A 270 15.75 -36.38 -8.91
C ALA A 270 15.46 -34.98 -8.34
N ALA A 271 14.18 -34.59 -8.25
CA ALA A 271 13.77 -33.31 -7.70
C ALA A 271 14.14 -33.17 -6.22
N ARG A 272 13.90 -34.19 -5.41
CA ARG A 272 14.30 -34.23 -3.98
C ARG A 272 15.81 -34.10 -3.82
N GLY A 273 16.58 -34.86 -4.60
CA GLY A 273 18.05 -34.79 -4.57
C GLY A 273 18.63 -33.41 -4.94
N GLN A 274 17.92 -32.66 -5.78
CA GLN A 274 18.30 -31.32 -6.23
C GLN A 274 17.61 -30.18 -5.43
N GLY A 275 16.71 -30.49 -4.51
CA GLY A 275 15.91 -29.50 -3.75
C GLY A 275 14.99 -28.68 -4.65
N LEU A 276 14.46 -29.28 -5.74
CA LEU A 276 13.51 -28.64 -6.65
C LEU A 276 12.08 -28.88 -6.19
N PRO A 277 11.19 -27.87 -6.25
CA PRO A 277 9.86 -28.00 -5.68
C PRO A 277 8.88 -28.83 -6.49
N TYR A 278 9.09 -28.94 -7.81
CA TYR A 278 8.11 -29.59 -8.69
C TYR A 278 8.72 -30.65 -9.59
N VAL A 279 7.89 -31.68 -9.84
CA VAL A 279 8.04 -32.60 -10.97
C VAL A 279 6.88 -32.37 -11.92
N ILE A 280 7.16 -32.16 -13.17
CA ILE A 280 6.17 -32.05 -14.24
C ILE A 280 6.13 -33.38 -14.99
N ASP A 281 5.06 -34.15 -14.76
CA ASP A 281 4.77 -35.42 -15.39
C ASP A 281 3.90 -35.21 -16.64
N VAL A 282 4.34 -35.71 -17.79
CA VAL A 282 3.69 -35.53 -19.10
C VAL A 282 3.27 -36.88 -19.66
N LYS A 283 1.99 -37.03 -19.92
CA LYS A 283 1.42 -38.19 -20.61
C LYS A 283 0.79 -37.75 -21.90
N ALA A 284 1.12 -38.45 -22.99
CA ALA A 284 0.56 -38.21 -24.32
C ALA A 284 -0.31 -39.39 -24.75
N ASN A 285 -1.47 -39.11 -25.31
CA ASN A 285 -2.33 -40.06 -25.97
C ASN A 285 -2.55 -39.61 -27.42
N ILE A 286 -2.16 -40.44 -28.37
CA ILE A 286 -2.21 -40.12 -29.78
C ILE A 286 -3.30 -41.00 -30.43
N GLN A 287 -4.26 -40.36 -31.05
CA GLN A 287 -5.32 -41.05 -31.83
C GLN A 287 -5.17 -40.73 -33.30
N PRO A 288 -5.02 -41.73 -34.17
CA PRO A 288 -5.02 -41.51 -35.60
C PRO A 288 -6.33 -40.88 -36.08
N GLY A 289 -6.23 -39.85 -36.90
CA GLY A 289 -7.36 -39.24 -37.61
C GLY A 289 -7.46 -39.76 -39.03
N GLY A 290 -8.48 -39.27 -39.73
CA GLY A 290 -8.65 -39.63 -41.14
C GLY A 290 -7.56 -39.06 -42.03
N ALA A 291 -7.33 -39.73 -43.17
CA ALA A 291 -6.49 -39.21 -44.23
C ALA A 291 -7.36 -38.44 -45.25
N VAL A 292 -6.90 -37.26 -45.64
CA VAL A 292 -7.55 -36.43 -46.65
C VAL A 292 -6.47 -36.01 -47.66
N PHE A 293 -6.65 -36.40 -48.91
CA PHE A 293 -5.65 -36.25 -49.98
C PHE A 293 -4.33 -36.94 -49.60
N SER A 294 -3.23 -36.26 -49.61
CA SER A 294 -1.91 -36.79 -49.26
C SER A 294 -1.50 -36.48 -47.80
N GLN A 295 -2.45 -36.07 -46.93
CA GLN A 295 -2.17 -35.71 -45.57
C GLN A 295 -2.92 -36.63 -44.59
N VAL A 296 -2.28 -36.92 -43.47
CA VAL A 296 -2.81 -37.67 -42.33
C VAL A 296 -3.03 -36.72 -41.18
N ALA A 297 -4.14 -36.87 -40.48
CA ALA A 297 -4.39 -36.15 -39.24
C ALA A 297 -4.10 -37.05 -38.02
N ALA A 298 -3.71 -36.44 -36.93
CA ALA A 298 -3.63 -37.04 -35.60
C ALA A 298 -4.25 -36.13 -34.56
N MET A 299 -5.01 -36.69 -33.65
CA MET A 299 -5.45 -36.00 -32.43
C MET A 299 -4.49 -36.36 -31.30
N VAL A 300 -3.91 -35.37 -30.67
CA VAL A 300 -2.98 -35.57 -29.56
C VAL A 300 -3.59 -34.95 -28.31
N ALA A 301 -3.83 -35.75 -27.29
CA ALA A 301 -4.23 -35.32 -25.99
C ALA A 301 -3.03 -35.38 -25.02
N LEU A 302 -2.69 -34.28 -24.39
CA LEU A 302 -1.67 -34.19 -23.35
C LEU A 302 -2.31 -34.03 -21.99
N ASP A 303 -1.91 -34.84 -21.02
CA ASP A 303 -2.16 -34.69 -19.59
C ASP A 303 -0.84 -34.29 -18.94
N VAL A 304 -0.76 -33.07 -18.44
CA VAL A 304 0.42 -32.48 -17.82
C VAL A 304 0.10 -32.20 -16.37
N ARG A 305 0.85 -32.80 -15.45
CA ARG A 305 0.65 -32.69 -14.01
C ARG A 305 1.90 -32.16 -13.35
N ALA A 306 1.76 -31.15 -12.51
CA ALA A 306 2.80 -30.75 -11.57
C ALA A 306 2.58 -31.44 -10.24
N LEU A 307 3.60 -32.14 -9.78
CA LEU A 307 3.65 -32.84 -8.50
C LEU A 307 4.56 -32.08 -7.55
N ASP A 308 4.15 -31.93 -6.31
CA ASP A 308 5.02 -31.45 -5.24
C ASP A 308 6.12 -32.47 -4.98
N SER A 309 7.37 -32.06 -5.00
CA SER A 309 8.50 -33.00 -4.90
C SER A 309 8.61 -33.67 -3.54
N VAL A 310 8.11 -33.05 -2.48
CA VAL A 310 8.20 -33.56 -1.12
C VAL A 310 7.09 -34.57 -0.84
N SER A 311 5.83 -34.18 -1.09
CA SER A 311 4.65 -35.01 -0.81
C SER A 311 4.27 -35.95 -1.95
N GLY A 312 4.68 -35.66 -3.18
CA GLY A 312 4.20 -36.35 -4.40
C GLY A 312 2.77 -35.98 -4.79
N ALA A 313 2.14 -35.07 -4.08
CA ALA A 313 0.76 -34.65 -4.37
C ALA A 313 0.68 -33.82 -5.67
N VAL A 314 -0.43 -33.99 -6.41
CA VAL A 314 -0.71 -33.15 -7.60
C VAL A 314 -1.05 -31.72 -7.13
N VAL A 315 -0.26 -30.76 -7.54
CA VAL A 315 -0.45 -29.33 -7.22
C VAL A 315 -1.12 -28.56 -8.32
N ALA A 316 -0.98 -29.00 -9.57
CA ALA A 316 -1.69 -28.48 -10.74
C ALA A 316 -1.80 -29.57 -11.80
N SER A 317 -2.87 -29.54 -12.58
CA SER A 317 -3.09 -30.47 -13.71
C SER A 317 -3.74 -29.73 -14.85
N VAL A 318 -3.25 -29.95 -16.05
CA VAL A 318 -3.75 -29.34 -17.29
C VAL A 318 -3.87 -30.42 -18.35
N GLN A 319 -5.02 -30.49 -19.01
CA GLN A 319 -5.23 -31.32 -20.19
C GLN A 319 -5.44 -30.44 -21.42
N ARG A 320 -4.74 -30.74 -22.51
CA ARG A 320 -4.89 -30.06 -23.79
C ARG A 320 -4.91 -31.04 -24.91
N THR A 321 -5.76 -30.80 -25.90
CA THR A 321 -5.89 -31.61 -27.09
C THR A 321 -5.66 -30.70 -28.29
N ALA A 322 -4.86 -31.15 -29.23
CA ALA A 322 -4.66 -30.48 -30.51
C ALA A 322 -4.67 -31.46 -31.67
N LYS A 323 -5.04 -30.96 -32.85
CA LYS A 323 -5.05 -31.74 -34.11
C LYS A 323 -3.81 -31.36 -34.92
N GLY A 324 -2.96 -32.31 -35.11
CA GLY A 324 -1.84 -32.16 -36.07
C GLY A 324 -2.18 -32.74 -37.44
N VAL A 325 -1.54 -32.19 -38.45
CA VAL A 325 -1.64 -32.64 -39.83
C VAL A 325 -0.24 -32.78 -40.40
N GLY A 326 0.03 -33.88 -41.11
CA GLY A 326 1.33 -34.15 -41.67
C GLY A 326 1.26 -35.16 -42.83
N ARG A 327 2.38 -35.42 -43.52
CA ARG A 327 2.47 -36.43 -44.58
C ARG A 327 2.46 -37.85 -44.02
N THR A 328 2.85 -38.02 -42.77
CA THR A 328 2.84 -39.29 -42.04
C THR A 328 2.14 -39.11 -40.72
N LEU A 329 1.67 -40.20 -40.11
CA LEU A 329 1.04 -40.18 -38.79
C LEU A 329 2.01 -39.61 -37.74
N GLU A 330 3.29 -39.92 -37.81
CA GLU A 330 4.30 -39.40 -36.90
C GLU A 330 4.46 -37.89 -37.04
N ALA A 331 4.53 -37.35 -38.26
CA ALA A 331 4.61 -35.91 -38.50
C ALA A 331 3.36 -35.19 -38.02
N ALA A 332 2.17 -35.78 -38.23
CA ALA A 332 0.91 -35.26 -37.75
C ALA A 332 0.85 -35.29 -36.19
N ALA A 333 1.25 -36.40 -35.58
CA ALA A 333 1.33 -36.53 -34.14
C ALA A 333 2.30 -35.50 -33.51
N ARG A 334 3.46 -35.31 -34.12
CA ARG A 334 4.43 -34.30 -33.64
C ARG A 334 3.85 -32.89 -33.72
N ALA A 335 3.25 -32.49 -34.82
CA ALA A 335 2.65 -31.17 -34.98
C ALA A 335 1.52 -30.91 -33.93
N GLY A 336 0.62 -31.87 -33.73
CA GLY A 336 -0.42 -31.79 -32.72
C GLY A 336 0.14 -31.75 -31.29
N ALA A 337 1.19 -32.52 -31.02
CA ALA A 337 1.87 -32.55 -29.73
C ALA A 337 2.57 -31.21 -29.40
N GLU A 338 3.21 -30.59 -30.37
CA GLU A 338 3.89 -29.29 -30.22
C GLU A 338 2.87 -28.19 -29.85
N GLU A 339 1.71 -28.14 -30.52
CA GLU A 339 0.64 -27.18 -30.24
C GLU A 339 0.00 -27.43 -28.86
N ALA A 340 -0.35 -28.69 -28.55
CA ALA A 340 -0.93 -29.06 -27.28
C ALA A 340 0.03 -28.72 -26.10
N ALA A 341 1.33 -28.96 -26.28
CA ALA A 341 2.35 -28.69 -25.28
C ALA A 341 2.60 -27.20 -25.05
N ALA A 342 2.60 -26.40 -26.10
CA ALA A 342 2.74 -24.94 -25.95
C ALA A 342 1.59 -24.36 -25.11
N ASN A 343 0.36 -24.82 -25.41
CA ASN A 343 -0.81 -24.38 -24.66
C ASN A 343 -0.82 -24.92 -23.21
N ALA A 344 -0.55 -26.22 -23.02
CA ALA A 344 -0.48 -26.85 -21.72
C ALA A 344 0.60 -26.23 -20.82
N GLY A 345 1.76 -25.90 -21.36
CA GLY A 345 2.86 -25.27 -20.63
C GLY A 345 2.50 -23.86 -20.15
N ALA A 346 1.82 -23.08 -21.00
CA ALA A 346 1.36 -21.74 -20.62
C ALA A 346 0.33 -21.78 -19.48
N ASP A 347 -0.64 -22.70 -19.57
CA ASP A 347 -1.69 -22.84 -18.57
C ASP A 347 -1.15 -23.43 -17.25
N LEU A 348 -0.27 -24.42 -17.32
CA LEU A 348 0.37 -24.99 -16.13
C LEU A 348 1.19 -23.92 -15.40
N ALA A 349 1.98 -23.14 -16.12
CA ALA A 349 2.74 -22.04 -15.52
C ALA A 349 1.83 -21.02 -14.85
N ALA A 350 0.71 -20.66 -15.49
CA ALA A 350 -0.28 -19.75 -14.90
C ALA A 350 -0.88 -20.32 -13.62
N ALA A 351 -1.24 -21.63 -13.60
CA ALA A 351 -1.77 -22.29 -12.41
C ALA A 351 -0.74 -22.34 -11.26
N LEU A 352 0.52 -22.60 -11.56
CA LEU A 352 1.59 -22.60 -10.57
C LEU A 352 1.86 -21.19 -10.01
N ILE A 353 1.85 -20.15 -10.85
CA ILE A 353 1.98 -18.75 -10.42
C ILE A 353 0.81 -18.35 -9.53
N ALA A 354 -0.43 -18.71 -9.90
CA ALA A 354 -1.60 -18.44 -9.08
C ALA A 354 -1.50 -19.11 -7.70
N LYS A 355 -0.97 -20.33 -7.64
CA LYS A 355 -0.73 -21.03 -6.37
C LYS A 355 0.38 -20.37 -5.55
N GLU A 356 1.47 -19.89 -6.17
CA GLU A 356 2.50 -19.09 -5.50
C GLU A 356 1.92 -17.81 -4.88
N ALA A 357 0.92 -17.21 -5.52
CA ALA A 357 0.27 -16.00 -5.02
C ALA A 357 -0.72 -16.28 -3.89
N ALA A 358 -1.45 -17.42 -3.96
CA ALA A 358 -2.45 -17.80 -2.96
C ALA A 358 -1.84 -18.31 -1.64
N GLY A 359 -0.57 -18.78 -1.69
CA GLY A 359 0.07 -19.43 -0.57
C GLY A 359 -0.41 -20.90 -0.38
N PRO A 360 0.19 -21.60 0.58
CA PRO A 360 -0.22 -22.95 0.94
C PRO A 360 -1.58 -23.02 1.60
#